data_d302527cd7fb8a1d75e09178029778a5
#
_entry.id   d302527cd7fb8a1d75e09178029778a5
#
_cell.length_a   1.000
_cell.length_b   1.000
_cell.length_c   1.000
_cell.angle_alpha   90.00
_cell.angle_beta   90.00
_cell.angle_gamma   90.00
#
_symmetry.space_group_name_H-M   'P 1'
#
loop_
_entity.id
_entity.type
_entity.pdbx_description
1 polymer ?
#
loop_
_entity_poly.entity_id
_entity_poly.type
_entity_poly.pdbx_seq_one_letter_code
_entity_poly.pdbx_strand_id
1 'polypeptide(L)'
;MENTHSHKSELADMASRPDLDIRMVSALAGDRTLNEREKHTLIRLKEERGEGIYSDLLYALTYRSFPSKQAKHLWDEITNHRANLKNALGRDVGISVATHDYLTNVTSLLKGVAMIEESKMSSFASTASKDGLTGLYDQATFKHRLKEEMERQIRYGNPFTLVMFDLDHFKKINDTFGHAEGDIVLKKVADILLAQARKMDTAARYGGEEFAVILPEVEETSAFIFAERLRQAVEENFKHGEFPVTISVGLASCQPGVEETPDNLIRKADAQLYKSKENGRNRVSAQNL
;
A
#
# COMPACT_ATOMS: atom_id res chain seq x y z
N MET A 1 -19.16 -10.72 -17.58
CA MET A 1 -18.28 -9.62 -17.19
C MET A 1 -18.45 -9.18 -15.73
N GLU A 2 -19.36 -9.75 -14.94
CA GLU A 2 -19.63 -9.36 -13.54
C GLU A 2 -18.73 -10.04 -12.48
N ASN A 3 -17.96 -11.08 -12.84
CA ASN A 3 -17.18 -11.85 -11.84
C ASN A 3 -15.77 -11.33 -11.53
N THR A 4 -15.27 -10.35 -12.28
CA THR A 4 -13.89 -9.85 -12.11
C THR A 4 -13.76 -8.73 -11.07
N HIS A 5 -14.83 -8.00 -10.76
CA HIS A 5 -14.81 -6.92 -9.75
C HIS A 5 -14.92 -7.46 -8.32
N SER A 6 -15.75 -8.51 -8.11
CA SER A 6 -15.88 -9.18 -6.81
C SER A 6 -14.57 -9.83 -6.37
N HIS A 7 -13.85 -10.48 -7.29
CA HIS A 7 -12.58 -11.16 -7.00
C HIS A 7 -11.42 -10.21 -6.62
N LYS A 8 -11.38 -8.99 -7.20
CA LYS A 8 -10.35 -7.99 -6.83
C LYS A 8 -10.59 -7.38 -5.45
N SER A 9 -11.86 -7.22 -5.05
CA SER A 9 -12.23 -6.74 -3.72
C SER A 9 -11.89 -7.75 -2.63
N GLU A 10 -12.15 -9.05 -2.86
CA GLU A 10 -11.81 -10.13 -1.93
C GLU A 10 -10.29 -10.30 -1.78
N LEU A 11 -9.51 -10.18 -2.86
CA LEU A 11 -8.05 -10.25 -2.82
C LEU A 11 -7.43 -9.11 -2.01
N ALA A 12 -7.97 -7.89 -2.12
CA ALA A 12 -7.50 -6.74 -1.35
C ALA A 12 -7.81 -6.91 0.16
N ASP A 13 -8.99 -7.46 0.49
CA ASP A 13 -9.40 -7.75 1.87
C ASP A 13 -8.54 -8.86 2.50
N MET A 14 -8.12 -9.86 1.74
CA MET A 14 -7.25 -10.97 2.20
C MET A 14 -5.79 -10.53 2.42
N ALA A 15 -5.26 -9.64 1.58
CA ALA A 15 -3.90 -9.12 1.70
C ALA A 15 -3.70 -8.18 2.90
N SER A 16 -4.78 -7.62 3.45
CA SER A 16 -4.76 -6.66 4.56
C SER A 16 -4.88 -7.28 5.96
N ARG A 17 -4.78 -8.62 6.11
CA ARG A 17 -5.01 -9.31 7.39
C ARG A 17 -3.71 -9.69 8.09
N PRO A 18 -3.23 -8.88 9.05
CA PRO A 18 -2.04 -9.21 9.83
C PRO A 18 -2.23 -10.40 10.78
N ASP A 19 -3.47 -10.87 10.98
CA ASP A 19 -3.81 -11.94 11.94
C ASP A 19 -3.57 -13.35 11.39
N LEU A 20 -3.37 -13.52 10.07
CA LEU A 20 -3.13 -14.80 9.39
C LEU A 20 -1.80 -14.79 8.63
N ASP A 21 -0.71 -14.69 9.38
CA ASP A 21 0.63 -14.91 8.83
C ASP A 21 0.94 -16.42 8.67
N ILE A 22 2.01 -16.76 7.97
CA ILE A 22 2.44 -18.13 7.72
C ILE A 22 2.71 -18.90 9.03
N ARG A 23 3.12 -18.21 10.11
CA ARG A 23 3.36 -18.81 11.42
C ARG A 23 2.06 -19.25 12.08
N MET A 24 1.03 -18.44 11.94
CA MET A 24 -0.32 -18.78 12.42
C MET A 24 -0.88 -19.95 11.62
N VAL A 25 -0.74 -19.96 10.30
CA VAL A 25 -1.19 -21.06 9.43
C VAL A 25 -0.47 -22.37 9.78
N SER A 26 0.85 -22.34 9.97
CA SER A 26 1.63 -23.52 10.42
C SER A 26 1.15 -24.05 11.78
N ALA A 27 0.82 -23.16 12.72
CA ALA A 27 0.27 -23.57 14.01
C ALA A 27 -1.14 -24.17 13.88
N LEU A 28 -2.00 -23.60 13.03
CA LEU A 28 -3.34 -24.11 12.74
C LEU A 28 -3.33 -25.47 12.07
N ALA A 29 -2.33 -25.72 11.23
CA ALA A 29 -2.12 -27.02 10.57
C ALA A 29 -1.47 -28.07 11.49
N GLY A 30 -1.09 -27.71 12.72
CA GLY A 30 -0.46 -28.62 13.68
C GLY A 30 1.04 -28.83 13.49
N ASP A 31 1.73 -27.92 12.81
CA ASP A 31 3.20 -27.93 12.72
C ASP A 31 3.85 -27.60 14.07
N ARG A 32 3.15 -26.84 14.90
CA ARG A 32 3.50 -26.48 16.28
C ARG A 32 2.26 -26.29 17.16
N THR A 33 2.46 -26.24 18.46
CA THR A 33 1.38 -25.94 19.41
C THR A 33 0.96 -24.47 19.34
N LEU A 34 -0.35 -24.21 19.37
CA LEU A 34 -0.95 -22.87 19.48
C LEU A 34 -0.76 -22.34 20.89
N ASN A 35 -0.35 -21.09 21.03
CA ASN A 35 -0.43 -20.37 22.28
C ASN A 35 -1.87 -19.88 22.56
N GLU A 36 -2.15 -19.38 23.75
CA GLU A 36 -3.52 -18.97 24.16
C GLU A 36 -4.09 -17.84 23.29
N ARG A 37 -3.25 -16.88 22.91
CA ARG A 37 -3.67 -15.77 22.02
C ARG A 37 -4.03 -16.27 20.62
N GLU A 38 -3.26 -17.19 20.08
CA GLU A 38 -3.52 -17.82 18.79
C GLU A 38 -4.80 -18.67 18.80
N LYS A 39 -5.09 -19.38 19.91
CA LYS A 39 -6.34 -20.11 20.09
C LYS A 39 -7.56 -19.18 20.05
N HIS A 40 -7.50 -18.07 20.77
CA HIS A 40 -8.58 -17.06 20.75
C HIS A 40 -8.77 -16.46 19.36
N THR A 41 -7.68 -16.14 18.65
CA THR A 41 -7.74 -15.64 17.27
C THR A 41 -8.38 -16.67 16.34
N LEU A 42 -8.04 -17.95 16.47
CA LEU A 42 -8.64 -19.03 15.67
C LEU A 42 -10.14 -19.16 15.88
N ILE A 43 -10.60 -19.12 17.14
CA ILE A 43 -12.04 -19.22 17.46
C ILE A 43 -12.77 -18.07 16.79
N ARG A 44 -12.30 -16.84 16.97
CA ARG A 44 -12.86 -15.63 16.36
C ARG A 44 -12.93 -15.76 14.83
N LEU A 45 -11.82 -16.14 14.17
CA LEU A 45 -11.76 -16.29 12.72
C LEU A 45 -12.72 -17.37 12.19
N LYS A 46 -12.89 -18.47 12.91
CA LYS A 46 -13.87 -19.51 12.55
C LYS A 46 -15.31 -19.02 12.67
N GLU A 47 -15.62 -18.25 13.70
CA GLU A 47 -16.95 -17.65 13.88
C GLU A 47 -17.26 -16.61 12.81
N GLU A 48 -16.32 -15.74 12.49
CA GLU A 48 -16.49 -14.65 11.52
C GLU A 48 -16.53 -15.15 10.07
N ARG A 49 -15.73 -16.18 9.74
CA ARG A 49 -15.49 -16.60 8.34
C ARG A 49 -16.16 -17.92 7.96
N GLY A 50 -16.54 -18.73 8.92
CA GLY A 50 -17.06 -20.07 8.63
C GLY A 50 -16.11 -20.88 7.74
N GLU A 51 -16.61 -21.42 6.63
CA GLU A 51 -15.80 -22.15 5.64
C GLU A 51 -14.83 -21.26 4.85
N GLY A 52 -15.02 -19.94 4.85
CA GLY A 52 -14.12 -18.99 4.18
C GLY A 52 -12.71 -18.97 4.75
N ILE A 53 -12.53 -19.45 6.00
CA ILE A 53 -11.21 -19.57 6.63
C ILE A 53 -10.24 -20.41 5.79
N TYR A 54 -10.70 -21.45 5.10
CA TYR A 54 -9.83 -22.30 4.28
C TYR A 54 -9.28 -21.57 3.05
N SER A 55 -10.05 -20.62 2.47
CA SER A 55 -9.56 -19.72 1.43
C SER A 55 -8.44 -18.84 1.96
N ASP A 56 -8.62 -18.29 3.16
CA ASP A 56 -7.64 -17.41 3.81
C ASP A 56 -6.35 -18.19 4.14
N LEU A 57 -6.45 -19.43 4.65
CA LEU A 57 -5.31 -20.30 4.94
C LEU A 57 -4.51 -20.65 3.67
N LEU A 58 -5.19 -21.02 2.58
CA LEU A 58 -4.51 -21.33 1.32
C LEU A 58 -3.91 -20.08 0.68
N TYR A 59 -4.57 -18.92 0.82
CA TYR A 59 -4.00 -17.66 0.36
C TYR A 59 -2.71 -17.31 1.09
N ALA A 60 -2.68 -17.43 2.40
CA ALA A 60 -1.47 -17.18 3.19
C ALA A 60 -0.28 -18.11 2.80
N LEU A 61 -0.57 -19.34 2.33
CA LEU A 61 0.46 -20.28 1.90
C LEU A 61 0.89 -20.12 0.44
N THR A 62 0.02 -19.60 -0.44
CA THR A 62 0.22 -19.66 -1.91
C THR A 62 0.05 -18.34 -2.63
N TYR A 63 -0.44 -17.30 -1.95
CA TYR A 63 -0.88 -16.02 -2.53
C TYR A 63 -1.89 -16.18 -3.67
N ARG A 64 -2.61 -17.32 -3.69
CA ARG A 64 -3.66 -17.60 -4.65
C ARG A 64 -5.00 -17.80 -3.95
N SER A 65 -6.02 -17.12 -4.44
CA SER A 65 -7.39 -17.23 -3.94
C SER A 65 -8.09 -18.47 -4.53
N PHE A 66 -8.83 -19.18 -3.69
CA PHE A 66 -9.69 -20.30 -4.06
C PHE A 66 -11.08 -20.08 -3.49
N PRO A 67 -12.18 -20.38 -4.23
CA PRO A 67 -13.54 -20.32 -3.70
C PRO A 67 -13.68 -21.20 -2.45
N SER A 68 -14.45 -20.76 -1.44
CA SER A 68 -14.51 -21.40 -0.10
C SER A 68 -14.75 -22.90 -0.13
N LYS A 69 -15.70 -23.38 -0.95
CA LYS A 69 -15.94 -24.83 -1.09
C LYS A 69 -14.75 -25.59 -1.67
N GLN A 70 -14.10 -25.02 -2.66
CA GLN A 70 -12.88 -25.60 -3.26
C GLN A 70 -11.71 -25.55 -2.28
N ALA A 71 -11.57 -24.44 -1.58
CA ALA A 71 -10.51 -24.25 -0.59
C ALA A 71 -10.60 -25.28 0.55
N LYS A 72 -11.79 -25.54 1.07
CA LYS A 72 -11.99 -26.56 2.09
C LYS A 72 -11.58 -27.96 1.60
N HIS A 73 -12.05 -28.35 0.41
CA HIS A 73 -11.68 -29.63 -0.18
C HIS A 73 -10.17 -29.75 -0.41
N LEU A 74 -9.53 -28.73 -0.96
CA LEU A 74 -8.08 -28.71 -1.14
C LEU A 74 -7.33 -28.80 0.19
N TRP A 75 -7.81 -28.11 1.23
CA TRP A 75 -7.19 -28.17 2.55
C TRP A 75 -7.23 -29.59 3.15
N ASP A 76 -8.37 -30.27 3.04
CA ASP A 76 -8.52 -31.64 3.51
C ASP A 76 -7.59 -32.60 2.74
N GLU A 77 -7.47 -32.42 1.42
CA GLU A 77 -6.56 -33.23 0.60
C GLU A 77 -5.08 -32.94 0.87
N ILE A 78 -4.71 -31.67 1.08
CA ILE A 78 -3.35 -31.27 1.45
C ILE A 78 -2.95 -31.86 2.82
N THR A 79 -3.85 -31.85 3.78
CA THR A 79 -3.59 -32.43 5.11
C THR A 79 -3.42 -33.95 5.03
N ASN A 80 -4.19 -34.66 4.21
CA ASN A 80 -4.03 -36.05 3.91
C ASN A 80 -2.71 -36.36 3.19
N HIS A 81 -2.37 -35.54 2.21
CA HIS A 81 -1.10 -35.65 1.49
C HIS A 81 0.11 -35.45 2.41
N ARG A 82 0.04 -34.48 3.33
CA ARG A 82 1.05 -34.30 4.39
C ARG A 82 1.25 -35.57 5.24
N ALA A 83 0.15 -36.21 5.66
CA ALA A 83 0.22 -37.47 6.42
C ALA A 83 0.89 -38.57 5.61
N ASN A 84 0.59 -38.68 4.31
CA ASN A 84 1.23 -39.65 3.41
C ASN A 84 2.73 -39.37 3.26
N LEU A 85 3.13 -38.11 3.05
CA LEU A 85 4.54 -37.73 2.99
C LEU A 85 5.28 -38.03 4.30
N LYS A 86 4.65 -37.77 5.45
CA LYS A 86 5.22 -38.09 6.76
C LYS A 86 5.50 -39.57 6.91
N ASN A 87 4.56 -40.42 6.49
CA ASN A 87 4.71 -41.86 6.55
C ASN A 87 5.81 -42.38 5.59
N ALA A 88 5.86 -41.81 4.37
CA ALA A 88 6.86 -42.23 3.39
C ALA A 88 8.28 -41.74 3.72
N LEU A 89 8.43 -40.57 4.31
CA LEU A 89 9.74 -39.95 4.60
C LEU A 89 10.24 -40.20 6.03
N GLY A 90 9.41 -40.73 6.91
CA GLY A 90 9.76 -40.91 8.33
C GLY A 90 9.88 -39.59 9.12
N ARG A 91 9.52 -38.45 8.55
CA ARG A 91 9.53 -37.11 9.18
C ARG A 91 8.40 -36.24 8.67
N ASP A 92 7.94 -35.34 9.50
CA ASP A 92 6.96 -34.32 9.07
C ASP A 92 7.62 -33.26 8.23
N VAL A 93 7.00 -32.92 7.09
CA VAL A 93 7.49 -31.88 6.16
C VAL A 93 6.87 -30.52 6.42
N GLY A 94 5.84 -30.45 7.28
CA GLY A 94 5.06 -29.26 7.54
C GLY A 94 4.05 -28.92 6.44
N ILE A 95 3.08 -28.06 6.80
CA ILE A 95 1.96 -27.76 5.91
C ILE A 95 2.39 -26.99 4.66
N SER A 96 3.37 -26.10 4.77
CA SER A 96 3.84 -25.28 3.63
C SER A 96 4.41 -26.18 2.51
N VAL A 97 5.27 -27.14 2.86
CA VAL A 97 5.86 -28.07 1.88
C VAL A 97 4.78 -28.98 1.28
N ALA A 98 3.89 -29.53 2.11
CA ALA A 98 2.81 -30.40 1.65
C ALA A 98 1.85 -29.66 0.71
N THR A 99 1.52 -28.38 1.00
CA THR A 99 0.67 -27.55 0.15
C THR A 99 1.31 -27.33 -1.23
N HIS A 100 2.59 -26.93 -1.26
CA HIS A 100 3.26 -26.66 -2.54
C HIS A 100 3.43 -27.95 -3.35
N ASP A 101 3.82 -29.06 -2.72
CA ASP A 101 3.97 -30.32 -3.40
C ASP A 101 2.64 -30.83 -3.98
N TYR A 102 1.55 -30.79 -3.19
CA TYR A 102 0.23 -31.21 -3.62
C TYR A 102 -0.29 -30.35 -4.80
N LEU A 103 -0.23 -29.03 -4.65
CA LEU A 103 -0.77 -28.12 -5.66
C LEU A 103 0.06 -28.06 -6.94
N THR A 104 1.36 -28.40 -6.89
CA THR A 104 2.27 -28.37 -8.05
C THR A 104 2.35 -29.74 -8.70
N ASN A 105 2.62 -30.80 -7.95
CA ASN A 105 2.98 -32.11 -8.47
C ASN A 105 1.79 -33.07 -8.57
N VAL A 106 0.77 -32.93 -7.69
CA VAL A 106 -0.40 -33.82 -7.70
C VAL A 106 -1.53 -33.22 -8.54
N THR A 107 -1.86 -31.93 -8.35
CA THR A 107 -3.01 -31.31 -9.03
C THR A 107 -2.64 -30.41 -10.20
N SER A 108 -1.38 -30.01 -10.33
CA SER A 108 -0.90 -29.04 -11.32
C SER A 108 -1.64 -27.68 -11.29
N LEU A 109 -2.25 -27.35 -10.15
CA LEU A 109 -2.93 -26.05 -9.95
C LEU A 109 -1.96 -24.89 -9.83
N LEU A 110 -0.73 -25.15 -9.37
CA LEU A 110 0.36 -24.16 -9.36
C LEU A 110 1.43 -24.56 -10.38
N LYS A 111 1.99 -23.55 -11.05
CA LYS A 111 3.08 -23.73 -12.02
C LYS A 111 4.18 -22.71 -11.75
N GLY A 112 5.44 -23.15 -11.83
CA GLY A 112 6.59 -22.25 -11.68
C GLY A 112 6.74 -21.66 -10.29
N VAL A 113 6.45 -22.44 -9.24
CA VAL A 113 6.50 -22.00 -7.85
C VAL A 113 7.96 -21.89 -7.37
N ALA A 114 8.28 -20.76 -6.74
CA ALA A 114 9.52 -20.57 -6.01
C ALA A 114 9.21 -20.31 -4.53
N MET A 115 9.96 -20.94 -3.63
CA MET A 115 9.92 -20.63 -2.20
C MET A 115 10.83 -19.42 -1.95
N ILE A 116 10.28 -18.34 -1.39
CA ILE A 116 11.00 -17.12 -1.07
C ILE A 116 10.97 -16.92 0.44
N GLU A 117 12.10 -16.58 1.01
CA GLU A 117 12.22 -16.26 2.44
C GLU A 117 11.35 -15.01 2.76
N GLU A 118 10.61 -15.05 3.87
CA GLU A 118 9.68 -14.01 4.29
C GLU A 118 10.34 -12.61 4.36
N SER A 119 11.60 -12.56 4.83
CA SER A 119 12.42 -11.35 4.84
C SER A 119 12.66 -10.77 3.45
N LYS A 120 12.78 -11.62 2.43
CA LYS A 120 12.92 -11.21 1.04
C LYS A 120 11.58 -10.79 0.43
N MET A 121 10.47 -11.42 0.82
CA MET A 121 9.13 -11.01 0.38
C MET A 121 8.81 -9.58 0.84
N SER A 122 9.13 -9.22 2.09
CA SER A 122 8.94 -7.85 2.58
C SER A 122 9.80 -6.83 1.81
N SER A 123 11.02 -7.22 1.40
CA SER A 123 11.87 -6.36 0.57
C SER A 123 11.36 -6.24 -0.87
N PHE A 124 10.82 -7.31 -1.47
CA PHE A 124 10.16 -7.26 -2.78
C PHE A 124 8.87 -6.42 -2.73
N ALA A 125 8.03 -6.59 -1.71
CA ALA A 125 6.84 -5.78 -1.49
C ALA A 125 7.22 -4.31 -1.29
N SER A 126 8.27 -3.99 -0.53
CA SER A 126 8.74 -2.63 -0.34
C SER A 126 9.32 -2.01 -1.62
N THR A 127 9.94 -2.81 -2.48
CA THR A 127 10.47 -2.36 -3.79
C THR A 127 9.34 -2.21 -4.82
N ALA A 128 8.34 -3.12 -4.80
CA ALA A 128 7.16 -3.04 -5.65
C ALA A 128 6.19 -1.91 -5.24
N SER A 129 6.32 -1.37 -4.04
CA SER A 129 5.50 -0.28 -3.50
C SER A 129 6.08 1.12 -3.74
N LYS A 130 7.21 1.21 -4.45
CA LYS A 130 7.92 2.46 -4.70
C LYS A 130 8.04 2.79 -6.18
N ASP A 131 7.97 4.09 -6.47
CA ASP A 131 8.30 4.63 -7.79
C ASP A 131 9.79 4.44 -8.09
N GLY A 132 10.10 3.76 -9.18
CA GLY A 132 11.47 3.39 -9.54
C GLY A 132 12.40 4.56 -9.87
N LEU A 133 11.85 5.74 -10.20
CA LEU A 133 12.62 6.93 -10.49
C LEU A 133 12.98 7.71 -9.22
N THR A 134 11.99 7.95 -8.37
CA THR A 134 12.09 8.86 -7.21
C THR A 134 12.31 8.16 -5.88
N GLY A 135 12.05 6.85 -5.79
CA GLY A 135 12.14 6.09 -4.55
C GLY A 135 11.03 6.41 -3.54
N LEU A 136 10.10 7.30 -3.85
CA LEU A 136 8.89 7.55 -3.08
C LEU A 136 7.90 6.39 -3.21
N TYR A 137 6.83 6.39 -2.42
CA TYR A 137 5.75 5.44 -2.66
C TYR A 137 5.09 5.70 -4.02
N ASP A 138 4.61 4.63 -4.66
CA ASP A 138 3.81 4.74 -5.88
C ASP A 138 2.34 5.10 -5.58
N GLN A 139 1.57 5.40 -6.61
CA GLN A 139 0.15 5.76 -6.49
C GLN A 139 -0.70 4.69 -5.82
N ALA A 140 -0.44 3.41 -6.11
CA ALA A 140 -1.23 2.30 -5.56
C ALA A 140 -1.01 2.19 -4.04
N THR A 141 0.25 2.23 -3.62
CA THR A 141 0.63 2.22 -2.20
C THR A 141 0.12 3.47 -1.48
N PHE A 142 0.19 4.63 -2.11
CA PHE A 142 -0.37 5.86 -1.55
C PHE A 142 -1.87 5.73 -1.27
N LYS A 143 -2.66 5.24 -2.23
CA LYS A 143 -4.11 5.04 -2.04
C LYS A 143 -4.43 4.07 -0.91
N HIS A 144 -3.65 3.01 -0.79
CA HIS A 144 -3.79 2.05 0.31
C HIS A 144 -3.51 2.71 1.67
N ARG A 145 -2.39 3.43 1.80
CA ARG A 145 -2.03 4.16 3.03
C ARG A 145 -3.01 5.27 3.39
N LEU A 146 -3.58 5.94 2.39
CA LEU A 146 -4.63 6.93 2.62
C LEU A 146 -5.88 6.28 3.25
N LYS A 147 -6.27 5.12 2.76
CA LYS A 147 -7.37 4.35 3.35
C LYS A 147 -7.06 3.94 4.80
N GLU A 148 -5.86 3.43 5.07
CA GLU A 148 -5.42 3.08 6.42
C GLU A 148 -5.46 4.29 7.37
N GLU A 149 -5.01 5.47 6.93
CA GLU A 149 -5.02 6.68 7.74
C GLU A 149 -6.44 7.18 8.01
N MET A 150 -7.36 7.05 7.05
CA MET A 150 -8.78 7.34 7.29
C MET A 150 -9.42 6.40 8.31
N GLU A 151 -9.13 5.10 8.23
CA GLU A 151 -9.59 4.12 9.23
C GLU A 151 -9.01 4.44 10.63
N ARG A 152 -7.74 4.89 10.67
CA ARG A 152 -7.09 5.35 11.90
C ARG A 152 -7.77 6.61 12.46
N GLN A 153 -8.08 7.58 11.60
CA GLN A 153 -8.79 8.81 11.97
C GLN A 153 -10.18 8.50 12.55
N ILE A 154 -10.95 7.60 11.94
CA ILE A 154 -12.26 7.16 12.44
C ILE A 154 -12.12 6.52 13.84
N ARG A 155 -11.06 5.72 14.06
CA ARG A 155 -10.86 4.98 15.31
C ARG A 155 -10.39 5.86 16.47
N TYR A 156 -9.49 6.80 16.20
CA TYR A 156 -8.80 7.57 17.25
C TYR A 156 -9.22 9.04 17.31
N GLY A 157 -9.90 9.55 16.29
CA GLY A 157 -10.38 10.94 16.25
C GLY A 157 -9.29 11.98 16.00
N ASN A 158 -8.09 11.57 15.55
CA ASN A 158 -7.03 12.53 15.22
C ASN A 158 -7.19 13.03 13.78
N PRO A 159 -7.05 14.34 13.51
CA PRO A 159 -7.11 14.87 12.17
C PRO A 159 -5.88 14.44 11.35
N PHE A 160 -6.01 14.43 10.05
CA PHE A 160 -4.86 14.36 9.15
C PHE A 160 -5.09 15.23 7.91
N THR A 161 -4.02 15.62 7.23
CA THR A 161 -4.12 16.44 6.02
C THR A 161 -3.44 15.77 4.84
N LEU A 162 -4.14 15.78 3.72
CA LEU A 162 -3.62 15.41 2.41
C LEU A 162 -3.06 16.65 1.72
N VAL A 163 -1.84 16.55 1.24
CA VAL A 163 -1.15 17.55 0.40
C VAL A 163 -0.97 16.95 -0.97
N MET A 164 -1.40 17.63 -2.01
CA MET A 164 -1.09 17.28 -3.40
C MET A 164 -0.36 18.44 -4.06
N PHE A 165 0.66 18.15 -4.85
CA PHE A 165 1.39 19.18 -5.58
C PHE A 165 1.89 18.67 -6.93
N ASP A 166 2.15 19.62 -7.82
CA ASP A 166 2.54 19.38 -9.20
C ASP A 166 3.62 20.40 -9.59
N LEU A 167 4.57 19.95 -10.41
CA LEU A 167 5.65 20.81 -10.90
C LEU A 167 5.12 21.77 -11.97
N ASP A 168 5.28 23.05 -11.71
CA ASP A 168 4.83 24.08 -12.62
C ASP A 168 5.61 24.05 -13.94
N HIS A 169 4.88 23.97 -15.05
CA HIS A 169 5.44 23.99 -16.40
C HIS A 169 6.41 22.83 -16.71
N PHE A 170 6.30 21.68 -16.05
CA PHE A 170 7.21 20.55 -16.21
C PHE A 170 7.31 20.04 -17.66
N LYS A 171 6.18 20.04 -18.38
CA LYS A 171 6.20 19.71 -19.82
C LYS A 171 7.16 20.60 -20.61
N LYS A 172 7.22 21.90 -20.31
CA LYS A 172 8.15 22.81 -20.99
C LYS A 172 9.62 22.47 -20.72
N ILE A 173 9.92 21.98 -19.51
CA ILE A 173 11.26 21.49 -19.16
C ILE A 173 11.61 20.30 -20.03
N ASN A 174 10.73 19.29 -20.11
CA ASN A 174 10.92 18.11 -20.95
C ASN A 174 11.07 18.48 -22.45
N ASP A 175 10.23 19.37 -22.93
CA ASP A 175 10.23 19.79 -24.34
C ASP A 175 11.52 20.59 -24.71
N THR A 176 12.11 21.28 -23.75
CA THR A 176 13.30 22.14 -23.98
C THR A 176 14.62 21.39 -23.72
N PHE A 177 14.70 20.59 -22.65
CA PHE A 177 15.94 19.99 -22.16
C PHE A 177 15.93 18.46 -22.27
N GLY A 178 14.82 17.86 -22.68
CA GLY A 178 14.65 16.43 -22.83
C GLY A 178 14.20 15.73 -21.53
N HIS A 179 13.67 14.50 -21.69
CA HIS A 179 13.15 13.69 -20.59
C HIS A 179 14.19 13.33 -19.54
N ALA A 180 15.45 13.18 -19.93
CA ALA A 180 16.53 12.86 -18.98
C ALA A 180 16.74 13.98 -17.96
N GLU A 181 16.63 15.24 -18.39
CA GLU A 181 16.71 16.39 -17.47
C GLU A 181 15.45 16.50 -16.59
N GLY A 182 14.26 16.20 -17.16
CA GLY A 182 13.03 16.08 -16.40
C GLY A 182 13.13 15.04 -15.29
N ASP A 183 13.75 13.90 -15.57
CA ASP A 183 13.98 12.84 -14.57
C ASP A 183 14.92 13.30 -13.43
N ILE A 184 15.94 14.12 -13.73
CA ILE A 184 16.83 14.72 -12.73
C ILE A 184 16.04 15.69 -11.84
N VAL A 185 15.17 16.52 -12.43
CA VAL A 185 14.28 17.43 -11.70
C VAL A 185 13.37 16.66 -10.77
N LEU A 186 12.69 15.61 -11.25
CA LEU A 186 11.79 14.78 -10.44
C LEU A 186 12.50 14.15 -9.24
N LYS A 187 13.71 13.60 -9.45
CA LYS A 187 14.53 13.04 -8.35
C LYS A 187 14.87 14.11 -7.32
N LYS A 188 15.35 15.28 -7.76
CA LYS A 188 15.71 16.36 -6.85
C LYS A 188 14.52 16.88 -6.05
N VAL A 189 13.34 17.00 -6.67
CA VAL A 189 12.10 17.36 -5.96
C VAL A 189 11.71 16.30 -4.94
N ALA A 190 11.85 15.04 -5.26
CA ALA A 190 11.60 13.93 -4.33
C ALA A 190 12.56 13.96 -3.12
N ASP A 191 13.85 14.24 -3.35
CA ASP A 191 14.84 14.38 -2.27
C ASP A 191 14.51 15.57 -1.36
N ILE A 192 14.11 16.72 -1.94
CA ILE A 192 13.66 17.88 -1.18
C ILE A 192 12.43 17.53 -0.34
N LEU A 193 11.45 16.84 -0.92
CA LEU A 193 10.26 16.39 -0.21
C LEU A 193 10.63 15.49 0.98
N LEU A 194 11.47 14.49 0.77
CA LEU A 194 11.91 13.57 1.83
C LEU A 194 12.65 14.28 2.95
N ALA A 195 13.43 15.31 2.63
CA ALA A 195 14.14 16.12 3.63
C ALA A 195 13.18 16.98 4.48
N GLN A 196 12.00 17.31 3.99
CA GLN A 196 10.98 18.08 4.69
C GLN A 196 9.97 17.21 5.45
N ALA A 197 9.73 15.96 4.98
CA ALA A 197 8.77 15.03 5.54
C ALA A 197 9.31 14.36 6.82
N ARG A 198 8.40 14.08 7.76
CA ARG A 198 8.68 13.30 8.97
C ARG A 198 8.65 11.80 8.63
N LYS A 199 9.22 10.98 9.51
CA LYS A 199 9.22 9.52 9.36
C LYS A 199 7.82 8.90 9.27
N MET A 200 6.82 9.54 9.91
CA MET A 200 5.43 9.11 9.92
C MET A 200 4.63 9.61 8.71
N ASP A 201 5.14 10.61 7.98
CA ASP A 201 4.49 11.13 6.80
C ASP A 201 4.63 10.12 5.64
N THR A 202 3.61 10.04 4.81
CA THR A 202 3.62 9.18 3.62
C THR A 202 3.82 10.03 2.38
N ALA A 203 5.01 10.02 1.81
CA ALA A 203 5.35 10.75 0.58
C ALA A 203 5.31 9.82 -0.64
N ALA A 204 4.63 10.24 -1.70
CA ALA A 204 4.42 9.45 -2.91
C ALA A 204 4.57 10.26 -4.19
N ARG A 205 4.96 9.59 -5.27
CA ARG A 205 4.77 10.08 -6.63
C ARG A 205 3.41 9.59 -7.13
N TYR A 206 2.47 10.51 -7.27
CA TYR A 206 1.08 10.21 -7.57
C TYR A 206 0.82 10.07 -9.07
N GLY A 207 1.55 10.81 -9.89
CA GLY A 207 1.45 10.82 -11.34
C GLY A 207 2.81 11.08 -12.00
N GLY A 208 2.81 11.49 -13.25
CA GLY A 208 4.03 11.80 -14.01
C GLY A 208 4.88 12.88 -13.34
N GLU A 209 4.25 14.01 -13.03
CA GLU A 209 4.84 15.20 -12.40
C GLU A 209 4.11 15.59 -11.11
N GLU A 210 3.20 14.71 -10.65
CA GLU A 210 2.35 14.91 -9.48
C GLU A 210 2.86 14.13 -8.28
N PHE A 211 2.83 14.75 -7.13
CA PHE A 211 3.24 14.20 -5.85
C PHE A 211 2.14 14.35 -4.80
N ALA A 212 2.12 13.46 -3.84
CA ALA A 212 1.17 13.50 -2.74
C ALA A 212 1.83 13.17 -1.41
N VAL A 213 1.34 13.79 -0.32
CA VAL A 213 1.82 13.54 1.04
C VAL A 213 0.63 13.41 1.96
N ILE A 214 0.61 12.35 2.77
CA ILE A 214 -0.30 12.22 3.91
C ILE A 214 0.46 12.69 5.15
N LEU A 215 -0.11 13.63 5.89
CA LEU A 215 0.42 14.18 7.13
C LEU A 215 -0.46 13.74 8.31
N PRO A 216 -0.15 12.61 8.98
CA PRO A 216 -0.90 12.13 10.13
C PRO A 216 -0.87 13.10 11.30
N GLU A 217 -2.00 13.26 11.99
CA GLU A 217 -2.14 14.10 13.19
C GLU A 217 -1.77 15.58 12.94
N VAL A 218 -2.04 16.07 11.71
CA VAL A 218 -1.74 17.44 11.29
C VAL A 218 -3.01 18.10 10.77
N GLU A 219 -3.37 19.24 11.37
CA GLU A 219 -4.46 20.10 10.93
C GLU A 219 -4.05 20.96 9.71
N GLU A 220 -5.06 21.52 9.02
CA GLU A 220 -4.87 22.28 7.77
C GLU A 220 -3.89 23.46 7.93
N THR A 221 -3.95 24.21 9.03
CA THR A 221 -3.04 25.33 9.30
C THR A 221 -1.57 24.90 9.42
N SER A 222 -1.30 23.79 10.10
CA SER A 222 0.05 23.24 10.24
C SER A 222 0.53 22.62 8.93
N ALA A 223 -0.38 21.98 8.18
CA ALA A 223 -0.10 21.45 6.84
C ALA A 223 0.21 22.57 5.84
N PHE A 224 -0.44 23.71 5.96
CA PHE A 224 -0.15 24.89 5.14
C PHE A 224 1.29 25.39 5.36
N ILE A 225 1.75 25.43 6.61
CA ILE A 225 3.13 25.78 6.95
C ILE A 225 4.12 24.78 6.34
N PHE A 226 3.81 23.48 6.42
CA PHE A 226 4.63 22.44 5.76
C PHE A 226 4.67 22.64 4.25
N ALA A 227 3.52 22.88 3.61
CA ALA A 227 3.40 23.05 2.17
C ALA A 227 4.15 24.29 1.67
N GLU A 228 4.05 25.43 2.38
CA GLU A 228 4.80 26.65 2.05
C GLU A 228 6.31 26.45 2.21
N ARG A 229 6.75 25.76 3.27
CA ARG A 229 8.16 25.42 3.45
C ARG A 229 8.67 24.53 2.33
N LEU A 230 7.90 23.52 1.91
CA LEU A 230 8.24 22.66 0.77
C LEU A 230 8.32 23.47 -0.52
N ARG A 231 7.31 24.31 -0.80
CA ARG A 231 7.28 25.17 -1.99
C ARG A 231 8.51 26.07 -2.07
N GLN A 232 8.83 26.76 -0.96
CA GLN A 232 10.00 27.63 -0.88
C GLN A 232 11.30 26.84 -1.02
N ALA A 233 11.39 25.64 -0.43
CA ALA A 233 12.58 24.78 -0.56
C ALA A 233 12.79 24.35 -2.03
N VAL A 234 11.72 24.01 -2.76
CA VAL A 234 11.83 23.71 -4.20
C VAL A 234 12.28 24.95 -4.97
N GLU A 235 11.58 26.08 -4.82
CA GLU A 235 11.91 27.33 -5.50
C GLU A 235 13.39 27.74 -5.28
N GLU A 236 13.87 27.72 -4.04
CA GLU A 236 15.25 28.12 -3.72
C GLU A 236 16.31 27.14 -4.27
N ASN A 237 16.01 25.82 -4.24
CA ASN A 237 16.93 24.81 -4.77
C ASN A 237 17.11 24.87 -6.29
N PHE A 238 16.16 25.46 -7.02
CA PHE A 238 16.24 25.60 -8.46
C PHE A 238 16.45 27.05 -8.94
N LYS A 239 16.52 28.01 -8.03
CA LYS A 239 16.67 29.45 -8.32
C LYS A 239 17.91 29.80 -9.15
N HIS A 240 19.01 29.12 -8.88
CA HIS A 240 20.28 29.34 -9.54
C HIS A 240 20.63 28.26 -10.58
N GLY A 241 19.65 27.42 -10.93
CA GLY A 241 19.79 26.39 -11.96
C GLY A 241 19.68 26.99 -13.37
N GLU A 242 19.81 26.11 -14.36
CA GLU A 242 19.66 26.46 -15.78
C GLU A 242 18.23 26.94 -16.13
N PHE A 243 17.26 26.51 -15.32
CA PHE A 243 15.87 26.93 -15.39
C PHE A 243 15.21 26.91 -13.99
N PRO A 244 14.28 27.85 -13.71
CA PRO A 244 13.55 27.84 -12.46
C PRO A 244 12.51 26.71 -12.43
N VAL A 245 12.39 26.01 -11.30
CA VAL A 245 11.34 25.04 -11.03
C VAL A 245 10.57 25.50 -9.80
N THR A 246 9.26 25.54 -9.92
CA THR A 246 8.33 25.81 -8.81
C THR A 246 7.27 24.74 -8.74
N ILE A 247 6.50 24.72 -7.66
CA ILE A 247 5.38 23.81 -7.46
C ILE A 247 4.13 24.58 -7.08
N SER A 248 3.00 24.12 -7.59
CA SER A 248 1.67 24.49 -7.08
C SER A 248 1.20 23.41 -6.12
N VAL A 249 0.57 23.81 -5.01
CA VAL A 249 0.17 22.90 -3.93
C VAL A 249 -1.29 23.10 -3.57
N GLY A 250 -2.00 21.98 -3.33
CA GLY A 250 -3.36 21.96 -2.83
C GLY A 250 -3.47 21.11 -1.56
N LEU A 251 -4.26 21.55 -0.59
CA LEU A 251 -4.47 20.88 0.70
C LEU A 251 -5.94 20.50 0.89
N ALA A 252 -6.16 19.36 1.53
CA ALA A 252 -7.46 18.96 2.06
C ALA A 252 -7.30 18.21 3.38
N SER A 253 -7.98 18.65 4.43
CA SER A 253 -7.94 18.03 5.74
C SER A 253 -9.14 17.15 5.99
N CYS A 254 -8.89 15.98 6.57
CA CYS A 254 -9.89 15.08 7.11
C CYS A 254 -10.06 15.37 8.61
N GLN A 255 -11.23 15.89 8.98
CA GLN A 255 -11.53 16.28 10.36
C GLN A 255 -12.33 15.19 11.09
N PRO A 256 -12.18 15.05 12.41
CA PRO A 256 -12.99 14.13 13.20
C PRO A 256 -14.49 14.41 13.07
N GLY A 257 -15.29 13.33 12.98
CA GLY A 257 -16.74 13.42 12.90
C GLY A 257 -17.31 13.81 11.53
N VAL A 258 -16.45 13.99 10.52
CA VAL A 258 -16.87 14.22 9.14
C VAL A 258 -16.74 12.91 8.35
N GLU A 259 -17.85 12.47 7.79
CA GLU A 259 -17.83 11.29 6.90
C GLU A 259 -17.15 11.67 5.58
N GLU A 260 -16.01 11.02 5.31
CA GLU A 260 -15.17 11.31 4.15
C GLU A 260 -14.72 10.02 3.47
N THR A 261 -14.49 10.06 2.17
CA THR A 261 -13.93 8.95 1.42
C THR A 261 -12.56 9.32 0.84
N PRO A 262 -11.66 8.33 0.60
CA PRO A 262 -10.35 8.60 0.00
C PRO A 262 -10.46 9.39 -1.31
N ASP A 263 -11.36 8.99 -2.21
CA ASP A 263 -11.53 9.64 -3.51
C ASP A 263 -12.08 11.07 -3.38
N ASN A 264 -12.95 11.33 -2.40
CA ASN A 264 -13.46 12.67 -2.18
C ASN A 264 -12.41 13.59 -1.57
N LEU A 265 -11.57 13.09 -0.64
CA LEU A 265 -10.47 13.85 -0.07
C LEU A 265 -9.42 14.20 -1.14
N ILE A 266 -9.05 13.24 -2.01
CA ILE A 266 -8.17 13.48 -3.15
C ILE A 266 -8.76 14.56 -4.05
N ARG A 267 -10.04 14.48 -4.41
CA ARG A 267 -10.71 15.48 -5.24
C ARG A 267 -10.71 16.86 -4.62
N LYS A 268 -10.85 16.97 -3.28
CA LYS A 268 -10.78 18.25 -2.57
C LYS A 268 -9.37 18.86 -2.65
N ALA A 269 -8.32 18.05 -2.42
CA ALA A 269 -6.93 18.50 -2.53
C ALA A 269 -6.60 18.92 -3.97
N ASP A 270 -7.02 18.14 -4.96
CA ASP A 270 -6.84 18.44 -6.38
C ASP A 270 -7.53 19.76 -6.79
N ALA A 271 -8.75 19.99 -6.30
CA ALA A 271 -9.46 21.27 -6.53
C ALA A 271 -8.69 22.47 -5.97
N GLN A 272 -8.00 22.34 -4.84
CA GLN A 272 -7.14 23.40 -4.31
C GLN A 272 -5.84 23.53 -5.13
N LEU A 273 -5.25 22.43 -5.56
CA LEU A 273 -4.09 22.43 -6.46
C LEU A 273 -4.42 23.15 -7.77
N TYR A 274 -5.59 22.89 -8.33
CA TYR A 274 -6.07 23.58 -9.51
C TYR A 274 -6.19 25.10 -9.29
N LYS A 275 -6.74 25.54 -8.15
CA LYS A 275 -6.78 26.96 -7.77
C LYS A 275 -5.39 27.58 -7.68
N SER A 276 -4.41 26.86 -7.11
CA SER A 276 -3.03 27.32 -7.07
C SER A 276 -2.48 27.56 -8.47
N LYS A 277 -2.74 26.64 -9.41
CA LYS A 277 -2.33 26.78 -10.82
C LYS A 277 -3.02 27.97 -11.53
N GLU A 278 -4.34 28.14 -11.33
CA GLU A 278 -5.09 29.27 -11.93
C GLU A 278 -4.67 30.66 -11.39
N ASN A 279 -4.41 30.73 -10.09
CA ASN A 279 -4.04 31.96 -9.43
C ASN A 279 -2.58 32.41 -9.66
N GLY A 280 -1.89 31.83 -10.63
CA GLY A 280 -0.55 32.22 -11.06
C GLY A 280 0.58 31.30 -10.62
N ARG A 281 0.27 30.08 -10.16
CA ARG A 281 1.25 29.03 -9.78
C ARG A 281 2.16 29.41 -8.60
N ASN A 282 3.15 28.57 -8.31
CA ASN A 282 4.13 28.80 -7.24
C ASN A 282 3.49 29.25 -5.93
N ARG A 283 2.46 28.51 -5.48
CA ARG A 283 1.67 28.84 -4.27
C ARG A 283 0.97 27.65 -3.67
N VAL A 284 0.50 27.85 -2.47
CA VAL A 284 -0.33 26.90 -1.73
C VAL A 284 -1.77 27.42 -1.69
N SER A 285 -2.73 26.54 -1.89
CA SER A 285 -4.17 26.78 -1.65
C SER A 285 -4.73 25.72 -0.71
N ALA A 286 -5.59 26.15 0.19
CA ALA A 286 -6.30 25.31 1.14
C ALA A 286 -7.80 25.64 1.13
N GLN A 287 -8.62 24.76 1.71
CA GLN A 287 -10.07 24.94 1.66
C GLN A 287 -10.55 26.01 2.64
N ASN A 288 -9.91 26.10 3.82
CA ASN A 288 -10.35 26.93 4.92
C ASN A 288 -9.36 28.06 5.31
N LEU A 289 -8.38 28.33 4.44
CA LEU A 289 -7.36 29.38 4.63
C LEU A 289 -7.37 30.39 3.48
#